data_a081adb7e697ebe71c31bbc7d6da73f4
#
_entry.id   a081adb7e697ebe71c31bbc7d6da73f4
#
_cell.length_a   1.000
_cell.length_b   1.000
_cell.length_c   1.000
_cell.angle_alpha   90.00
_cell.angle_beta   90.00
_cell.angle_gamma   90.00
#
_symmetry.space_group_name_H-M   'P 1'
#
loop_
_entity.id
_entity.type
_entity.pdbx_description
1 polymer ?
#
loop_
_entity_poly.entity_id
_entity_poly.type
_entity_poly.pdbx_seq_one_letter_code
_entity_poly.pdbx_strand_id
1 'polypeptide(L)'
;MDTAQSFADVERLCAQAMTWRMMTVLQYVDAEGVVVRVHSSDPQTYPIGGRKRLADFPINHAAMADGGVFLAATKDDVRRAYADHEALFALGIEAILNVPVRSQGRRLGALNLCGAQGSFGLAEVARARLLADMLVPLLR
;
A
#
# COMPACT_ATOMS: atom_id res chain seq x y z
N MET A 1 26.17 0.45 4.75
CA MET A 1 24.82 0.93 4.46
C MET A 1 23.82 -0.18 4.69
N ASP A 2 22.81 0.12 5.44
CA ASP A 2 21.79 -0.86 5.74
C ASP A 2 20.71 -0.87 4.65
N THR A 3 20.59 -2.00 3.97
CA THR A 3 19.46 -2.26 3.09
C THR A 3 18.39 -3.01 3.88
N ALA A 4 17.15 -2.76 3.55
CA ALA A 4 16.05 -3.54 4.13
C ALA A 4 16.21 -5.01 3.72
N GLN A 5 16.26 -5.91 4.70
CA GLN A 5 16.40 -7.34 4.47
C GLN A 5 15.10 -8.10 4.70
N SER A 6 14.07 -7.39 5.19
CA SER A 6 12.77 -7.99 5.46
C SER A 6 11.67 -6.94 5.34
N PHE A 7 10.45 -7.40 5.21
CA PHE A 7 9.28 -6.53 5.25
C PHE A 7 9.16 -5.80 6.59
N ALA A 8 9.55 -6.44 7.69
CA ALA A 8 9.53 -5.82 9.01
C ALA A 8 10.48 -4.62 9.09
N ASP A 9 11.63 -4.67 8.40
CA ASP A 9 12.56 -3.54 8.33
C ASP A 9 11.90 -2.34 7.65
N VAL A 10 11.20 -2.58 6.55
CA VAL A 10 10.50 -1.51 5.84
C VAL A 10 9.37 -0.94 6.68
N GLU A 11 8.62 -1.79 7.38
CA GLU A 11 7.57 -1.34 8.30
C GLU A 11 8.14 -0.41 9.37
N ARG A 12 9.25 -0.78 9.98
CA ARG A 12 9.92 0.03 11.01
C ARG A 12 10.35 1.38 10.44
N LEU A 13 10.91 1.40 9.22
CA LEU A 13 11.31 2.64 8.57
C LEU A 13 10.10 3.52 8.23
N CYS A 14 9.00 2.92 7.80
CA CYS A 14 7.76 3.66 7.58
C CYS A 14 7.26 4.32 8.88
N ALA A 15 7.34 3.61 10.00
CA ALA A 15 6.93 4.14 11.30
C ALA A 15 7.80 5.31 11.76
N GLN A 16 9.07 5.33 11.37
CA GLN A 16 9.99 6.43 11.65
C GLN A 16 9.75 7.63 10.72
N ALA A 17 9.30 7.37 9.51
CA ALA A 17 9.21 8.39 8.47
C ALA A 17 7.89 9.18 8.51
N MET A 18 6.80 8.57 8.99
CA MET A 18 5.49 9.21 8.99
C MET A 18 4.52 8.50 9.93
N THR A 19 3.39 9.14 10.20
CA THR A 19 2.34 8.57 11.05
C THR A 19 1.32 7.85 10.18
N TRP A 20 1.00 6.61 10.55
CA TRP A 20 -0.02 5.79 9.90
C TRP A 20 -0.59 4.78 10.89
N ARG A 21 -1.70 4.12 10.55
CA ARG A 21 -2.35 3.13 11.41
C ARG A 21 -2.11 1.71 10.97
N MET A 22 -2.01 1.48 9.67
CA MET A 22 -1.82 0.14 9.11
C MET A 22 -0.95 0.23 7.88
N MET A 23 -0.07 -0.77 7.73
CA MET A 23 0.76 -0.95 6.55
C MET A 23 0.58 -2.36 6.04
N THR A 24 0.40 -2.50 4.73
CA THR A 24 0.45 -3.81 4.06
C THR A 24 1.35 -3.72 2.84
N VAL A 25 1.88 -4.87 2.43
CA VAL A 25 2.61 -5.02 1.17
C VAL A 25 1.90 -6.06 0.35
N LEU A 26 1.61 -5.71 -0.90
CA LEU A 26 0.97 -6.59 -1.86
C LEU A 26 1.95 -6.97 -2.95
N GLN A 27 1.86 -8.20 -3.43
CA GLN A 27 2.62 -8.68 -4.58
C GLN A 27 1.67 -8.99 -5.71
N TYR A 28 1.97 -8.52 -6.93
CA TYR A 28 1.18 -8.84 -8.11
C TYR A 28 1.43 -10.27 -8.56
N VAL A 29 0.36 -10.98 -8.84
CA VAL A 29 0.39 -12.29 -9.51
C VAL A 29 -0.41 -12.13 -10.79
N ASP A 30 0.23 -11.55 -11.81
CA ASP A 30 -0.45 -11.12 -13.03
C ASP A 30 -1.11 -12.29 -13.77
N ALA A 31 -0.51 -13.47 -13.75
CA ALA A 31 -1.08 -14.65 -14.41
C ALA A 31 -2.44 -15.04 -13.82
N GLU A 32 -2.71 -14.68 -12.58
CA GLU A 32 -3.98 -14.98 -11.89
C GLU A 32 -4.89 -13.77 -11.76
N GLY A 33 -4.43 -12.58 -12.17
CA GLY A 33 -5.20 -11.35 -12.06
C GLY A 33 -5.47 -10.92 -10.63
N VAL A 34 -4.55 -11.21 -9.72
CA VAL A 34 -4.70 -10.91 -8.29
C VAL A 34 -3.46 -10.24 -7.72
N VAL A 35 -3.63 -9.62 -6.56
CA VAL A 35 -2.52 -9.29 -5.66
C VAL A 35 -2.63 -10.16 -4.41
N VAL A 36 -1.49 -10.51 -3.85
CA VAL A 36 -1.40 -11.30 -2.62
C VAL A 36 -0.78 -10.43 -1.53
N ARG A 37 -1.39 -10.41 -0.35
CA ARG A 37 -0.82 -9.71 0.80
C ARG A 37 0.33 -10.54 1.34
N VAL A 38 1.56 -10.01 1.21
CA VAL A 38 2.78 -10.71 1.65
C VAL A 38 3.30 -10.16 2.97
N HIS A 39 2.81 -8.99 3.40
CA HIS A 39 3.13 -8.43 4.71
C HIS A 39 1.96 -7.61 5.23
N SER A 40 1.79 -7.58 6.56
CA SER A 40 0.77 -6.79 7.23
C SER A 40 1.26 -6.38 8.61
N SER A 41 1.05 -5.12 8.98
CA SER A 41 1.30 -4.64 10.33
C SER A 41 0.21 -5.08 11.31
N ASP A 42 -0.94 -5.54 10.80
CA ASP A 42 -2.06 -6.07 11.58
C ASP A 42 -2.57 -7.36 10.95
N PRO A 43 -1.82 -8.46 11.12
CA PRO A 43 -2.17 -9.71 10.45
C PRO A 43 -3.43 -10.39 10.98
N GLN A 44 -3.95 -9.96 12.14
CA GLN A 44 -5.24 -10.47 12.63
C GLN A 44 -6.40 -9.93 11.82
N THR A 45 -6.38 -8.63 11.51
CA THR A 45 -7.42 -7.98 10.72
C THR A 45 -7.19 -8.17 9.21
N TYR A 46 -5.92 -8.10 8.79
CA TYR A 46 -5.51 -8.21 7.40
C TYR A 46 -4.43 -9.29 7.27
N PRO A 47 -4.84 -10.56 7.17
CA PRO A 47 -3.89 -11.67 7.24
C PRO A 47 -2.99 -11.76 6.01
N ILE A 48 -1.77 -12.23 6.25
CA ILE A 48 -0.82 -12.55 5.19
C ILE A 48 -1.40 -13.72 4.37
N GLY A 49 -1.25 -13.64 3.06
CA GLY A 49 -1.79 -14.63 2.14
C GLY A 49 -3.16 -14.27 1.59
N GLY A 50 -3.79 -13.19 2.10
CA GLY A 50 -5.05 -12.70 1.55
C GLY A 50 -4.89 -12.30 0.09
N ARG A 51 -5.88 -12.65 -0.74
CA ARG A 51 -5.85 -12.40 -2.18
C ARG A 51 -6.95 -11.42 -2.54
N LYS A 52 -6.65 -10.50 -3.46
CA LYS A 52 -7.62 -9.53 -3.99
C LYS A 52 -7.54 -9.53 -5.50
N ARG A 53 -8.70 -9.60 -6.15
CA ARG A 53 -8.75 -9.50 -7.62
C ARG A 53 -8.48 -8.06 -8.05
N LEU A 54 -7.65 -7.88 -9.07
CA LEU A 54 -7.36 -6.56 -9.62
C LEU A 54 -8.64 -5.87 -10.11
N ALA A 55 -9.55 -6.63 -10.68
CA ALA A 55 -10.81 -6.12 -11.22
C ALA A 55 -11.72 -5.47 -10.17
N ASP A 56 -11.53 -5.80 -8.88
CA ASP A 56 -12.32 -5.23 -7.79
C ASP A 56 -11.80 -3.85 -7.33
N PHE A 57 -10.59 -3.45 -7.79
CA PHE A 57 -9.97 -2.19 -7.39
C PHE A 57 -9.45 -1.42 -8.60
N PRO A 58 -10.32 -1.11 -9.58
CA PRO A 58 -9.87 -0.51 -10.84
C PRO A 58 -9.28 0.89 -10.67
N ILE A 59 -9.79 1.69 -9.75
CA ILE A 59 -9.32 3.06 -9.51
C ILE A 59 -7.88 3.03 -9.01
N ASN A 60 -7.60 2.16 -8.03
CA ASN A 60 -6.28 2.03 -7.42
C ASN A 60 -5.23 1.60 -8.45
N HIS A 61 -5.53 0.54 -9.20
CA HIS A 61 -4.58 -0.01 -10.14
C HIS A 61 -4.38 0.88 -11.36
N ALA A 62 -5.43 1.59 -11.80
CA ALA A 62 -5.31 2.57 -12.88
C ALA A 62 -4.40 3.73 -12.47
N ALA A 63 -4.51 4.21 -11.24
CA ALA A 63 -3.66 5.29 -10.74
C ALA A 63 -2.18 4.88 -10.69
N MET A 64 -1.91 3.61 -10.43
CA MET A 64 -0.54 3.09 -10.31
C MET A 64 0.04 2.56 -11.63
N ALA A 65 -0.76 2.43 -12.68
CA ALA A 65 -0.37 1.73 -13.91
C ALA A 65 0.91 2.27 -14.55
N ASP A 66 1.10 3.60 -14.54
CA ASP A 66 2.27 4.25 -15.13
C ASP A 66 3.28 4.70 -14.07
N GLY A 67 3.28 4.08 -12.90
CA GLY A 67 4.18 4.43 -11.81
C GLY A 67 3.67 5.57 -10.93
N GLY A 68 2.44 6.03 -11.11
CA GLY A 68 1.79 6.98 -10.23
C GLY A 68 1.41 6.35 -8.89
N VAL A 69 0.91 7.17 -7.98
CA VAL A 69 0.37 6.67 -6.71
C VAL A 69 -1.14 6.81 -6.72
N PHE A 70 -1.80 5.95 -5.92
CA PHE A 70 -3.19 6.17 -5.58
C PHE A 70 -3.23 6.83 -4.19
N LEU A 71 -3.90 7.97 -4.10
CA LEU A 71 -4.09 8.68 -2.84
C LEU A 71 -5.57 8.99 -2.62
N ALA A 72 -6.15 8.37 -1.62
CA ALA A 72 -7.44 8.76 -1.06
C ALA A 72 -7.14 9.60 0.18
N ALA A 73 -7.14 10.93 0.03
CA ALA A 73 -6.72 11.83 1.09
C ALA A 73 -7.82 12.09 2.13
N THR A 74 -9.08 11.88 1.76
CA THR A 74 -10.25 12.17 2.58
C THR A 74 -11.16 10.96 2.68
N LYS A 75 -12.09 11.01 3.65
CA LYS A 75 -13.11 9.96 3.77
C LYS A 75 -13.95 9.82 2.50
N ASP A 76 -14.25 10.93 1.83
CA ASP A 76 -15.00 10.88 0.57
C ASP A 76 -14.25 10.15 -0.53
N ASP A 77 -12.92 10.35 -0.59
CA ASP A 77 -12.08 9.61 -1.54
C ASP A 77 -12.11 8.11 -1.23
N VAL A 78 -12.06 7.74 0.05
CA VAL A 78 -12.12 6.34 0.47
C VAL A 78 -13.47 5.73 0.09
N ARG A 79 -14.57 6.45 0.29
CA ARG A 79 -15.91 5.98 -0.09
C ARG A 79 -16.00 5.66 -1.57
N ARG A 80 -15.36 6.45 -2.41
CA ARG A 80 -15.39 6.24 -3.87
C ARG A 80 -14.60 5.02 -4.32
N ALA A 81 -13.52 4.71 -3.62
CA ALA A 81 -12.59 3.65 -4.04
C ALA A 81 -12.85 2.29 -3.38
N TYR A 82 -13.50 2.28 -2.21
CA TYR A 82 -13.64 1.07 -1.40
C TYR A 82 -15.10 0.80 -1.03
N ALA A 83 -15.62 -0.34 -1.47
CA ALA A 83 -16.98 -0.75 -1.13
C ALA A 83 -17.14 -1.02 0.37
N ASP A 84 -16.07 -1.46 1.04
CA ASP A 84 -16.04 -1.76 2.47
C ASP A 84 -15.64 -0.56 3.34
N HIS A 85 -15.88 0.67 2.87
CA HIS A 85 -15.44 1.89 3.54
C HIS A 85 -15.95 2.02 4.98
N GLU A 86 -17.15 1.55 5.29
CA GLU A 86 -17.66 1.62 6.66
C GLU A 86 -16.81 0.80 7.63
N ALA A 87 -16.35 -0.39 7.19
CA ALA A 87 -15.45 -1.22 7.98
C ALA A 87 -14.10 -0.52 8.18
N LEU A 88 -13.59 0.15 7.14
CA LEU A 88 -12.33 0.90 7.21
C LEU A 88 -12.46 2.07 8.19
N PHE A 89 -13.56 2.83 8.13
CA PHE A 89 -13.79 3.94 9.05
C PHE A 89 -13.88 3.47 10.51
N ALA A 90 -14.50 2.31 10.73
CA ALA A 90 -14.57 1.73 12.07
C ALA A 90 -13.19 1.40 12.65
N LEU A 91 -12.21 1.15 11.80
CA LEU A 91 -10.82 0.92 12.20
C LEU A 91 -10.01 2.23 12.32
N GLY A 92 -10.64 3.37 12.07
CA GLY A 92 -9.97 4.67 12.06
C GLY A 92 -9.20 4.95 10.79
N ILE A 93 -9.43 4.19 9.73
CA ILE A 93 -8.81 4.39 8.42
C ILE A 93 -9.68 5.35 7.62
N GLU A 94 -9.15 6.55 7.38
CA GLU A 94 -9.85 7.64 6.70
C GLU A 94 -9.09 8.15 5.47
N ALA A 95 -7.84 7.69 5.30
CA ALA A 95 -6.98 8.02 4.18
C ALA A 95 -6.16 6.79 3.81
N ILE A 96 -5.92 6.61 2.52
CA ILE A 96 -5.20 5.44 2.01
C ILE A 96 -4.23 5.90 0.91
N LEU A 97 -2.98 5.45 1.02
CA LEU A 97 -1.94 5.69 0.03
C LEU A 97 -1.45 4.35 -0.49
N ASN A 98 -1.53 4.14 -1.81
CA ASN A 98 -0.94 2.99 -2.47
C ASN A 98 0.20 3.46 -3.36
N VAL A 99 1.39 2.92 -3.12
CA VAL A 99 2.59 3.27 -3.89
C VAL A 99 3.08 2.03 -4.63
N PRO A 100 3.23 2.09 -5.96
CA PRO A 100 3.68 0.93 -6.72
C PRO A 100 5.14 0.62 -6.42
N VAL A 101 5.45 -0.67 -6.35
CA VAL A 101 6.82 -1.18 -6.31
C VAL A 101 7.12 -1.69 -7.71
N ARG A 102 8.05 -1.05 -8.39
CA ARG A 102 8.37 -1.35 -9.79
C ARG A 102 9.87 -1.52 -9.97
N SER A 103 10.24 -2.34 -10.91
CA SER A 103 11.63 -2.52 -11.31
C SER A 103 11.68 -2.79 -12.81
N GLN A 104 12.50 -2.05 -13.54
CA GLN A 104 12.73 -2.23 -14.96
C GLN A 104 11.42 -2.24 -15.79
N GLY A 105 10.52 -1.31 -15.46
CA GLY A 105 9.25 -1.17 -16.15
C GLY A 105 8.18 -2.19 -15.75
N ARG A 106 8.49 -3.11 -14.85
CA ARG A 106 7.54 -4.12 -14.39
C ARG A 106 7.00 -3.78 -13.02
N ARG A 107 5.71 -3.99 -12.82
CA ARG A 107 5.12 -3.88 -11.50
C ARG A 107 5.37 -5.17 -10.72
N LEU A 108 5.85 -5.01 -9.50
CA LEU A 108 6.13 -6.14 -8.60
C LEU A 108 5.08 -6.22 -7.50
N GLY A 109 4.67 -5.07 -6.99
CA GLY A 109 3.73 -5.01 -5.89
C GLY A 109 3.33 -3.60 -5.56
N ALA A 110 2.81 -3.42 -4.36
CA ALA A 110 2.43 -2.11 -3.84
C ALA A 110 2.68 -2.04 -2.34
N LEU A 111 3.14 -0.87 -1.89
CA LEU A 111 3.19 -0.49 -0.49
C LEU A 111 1.90 0.27 -0.19
N ASN A 112 1.12 -0.21 0.77
CA ASN A 112 -0.12 0.43 1.19
C ASN A 112 0.02 0.97 2.60
N LEU A 113 -0.32 2.25 2.76
CA LEU A 113 -0.36 2.90 4.06
C LEU A 113 -1.76 3.45 4.29
N CYS A 114 -2.30 3.20 5.47
CA CYS A 114 -3.63 3.63 5.86
C CYS A 114 -3.52 4.46 7.13
N GLY A 115 -4.29 5.55 7.23
CA GLY A 115 -4.23 6.40 8.39
C GLY A 115 -5.45 7.30 8.52
N ALA A 116 -5.37 8.26 9.44
CA ALA A 116 -6.39 9.27 9.62
C ALA A 116 -6.37 10.27 8.45
N GLN A 117 -7.49 10.95 8.23
CA GLN A 117 -7.56 12.00 7.23
C GLN A 117 -6.48 13.05 7.50
N GLY A 118 -5.78 13.48 6.45
CA GLY A 118 -4.68 14.44 6.55
C GLY A 118 -3.31 13.83 6.80
N SER A 119 -3.20 12.50 6.95
CA SER A 119 -1.93 11.83 7.22
C SER A 119 -0.95 11.86 6.04
N PHE A 120 -1.47 11.89 4.81
CA PHE A 120 -0.63 11.72 3.63
C PHE A 120 -0.70 12.95 2.73
N GLY A 121 0.33 13.78 2.80
CA GLY A 121 0.54 14.92 1.91
C GLY A 121 1.72 14.66 0.97
N LEU A 122 2.19 15.69 0.29
CA LEU A 122 3.28 15.56 -0.69
C LEU A 122 4.55 15.00 -0.07
N ALA A 123 4.90 15.43 1.14
CA ALA A 123 6.10 14.95 1.83
C ALA A 123 6.01 13.46 2.14
N GLU A 124 4.85 13.03 2.62
CA GLU A 124 4.62 11.61 2.94
C GLU A 124 4.64 10.74 1.68
N VAL A 125 4.04 11.22 0.60
CA VAL A 125 4.08 10.50 -0.69
C VAL A 125 5.52 10.34 -1.16
N ALA A 126 6.34 11.39 -1.08
CA ALA A 126 7.75 11.32 -1.49
C ALA A 126 8.54 10.31 -0.64
N ARG A 127 8.33 10.31 0.67
CA ARG A 127 8.96 9.34 1.58
C ARG A 127 8.51 7.92 1.28
N ALA A 128 7.21 7.73 1.06
CA ALA A 128 6.66 6.42 0.74
C ALA A 128 7.22 5.85 -0.56
N ARG A 129 7.47 6.71 -1.56
CA ARG A 129 8.10 6.27 -2.80
C ARG A 129 9.51 5.72 -2.57
N LEU A 130 10.29 6.39 -1.73
CA LEU A 130 11.65 5.92 -1.38
C LEU A 130 11.58 4.58 -0.65
N LEU A 131 10.63 4.45 0.28
CA LEU A 131 10.45 3.21 1.03
C LEU A 131 9.95 2.07 0.15
N ALA A 132 9.09 2.37 -0.81
CA ALA A 132 8.63 1.38 -1.79
C ALA A 132 9.79 0.80 -2.61
N ASP A 133 10.76 1.64 -2.98
CA ASP A 133 11.94 1.17 -3.72
C ASP A 133 12.74 0.14 -2.94
N MET A 134 12.73 0.23 -1.61
CA MET A 134 13.41 -0.74 -0.75
C MET A 134 12.74 -2.12 -0.76
N LEU A 135 11.50 -2.20 -1.22
CA LEU A 135 10.78 -3.47 -1.34
C LEU A 135 11.13 -4.26 -2.60
N VAL A 136 11.78 -3.62 -3.59
CA VAL A 136 12.10 -4.27 -4.86
C VAL A 136 12.81 -5.62 -4.67
N PRO A 137 13.92 -5.72 -3.90
CA PRO A 137 14.60 -7.00 -3.76
C PRO A 137 13.79 -8.05 -2.99
N LEU A 138 12.78 -7.61 -2.22
CA LEU A 138 11.94 -8.54 -1.45
C LEU A 138 10.76 -9.09 -2.26
N LEU A 139 10.45 -8.45 -3.40
CA LEU A 139 9.30 -8.82 -4.24
C LEU A 139 9.70 -9.41 -5.60
N ARG A 140 10.98 -9.52 -5.85
CA ARG A 140 11.47 -10.15 -7.08
C ARG A 140 11.24 -11.64 -7.12
#